data_c79279aec8e2bde67d1275470c737250
#
_entry.id   c79279aec8e2bde67d1275470c737250
#
_cell.length_a   1.000
_cell.length_b   1.000
_cell.length_c   1.000
_cell.angle_alpha   90.00
_cell.angle_beta   90.00
_cell.angle_gamma   90.00
#
_symmetry.space_group_name_H-M   'P 1'
#
loop_
_entity.id
_entity.type
_entity.pdbx_description
1 polymer ?
#
loop_
_entity_poly.entity_id
_entity_poly.type
_entity_poly.pdbx_seq_one_letter_code
_entity_poly.pdbx_strand_id
1 'polypeptide(L)'
;MRILITGACGFVGSAVAESLLQRIEGLAVYGIDNLQRPGSELNRARLRQMGVNFIHGDIRAASDFQDLPATDWVIDAAANSSVLAGVRGDASSRQLFEHNLASLVNVLEFCKRHKAGLLLLSTSRVYSIPALTALPLTPMANRFELDCSRPLSHGVSASGIGVEFSTAPPISLYGSTKLASEAIALEYGEAFDFPVWVDRCGVMAGAGQFGTPGQGIFSYWINAHLRRRPMRYIGFDGTGKQVRDALHPGDLAALLDRQIRTERRGGQRVYVAGGGTQNAMSLAQLTAWCDGRFGPHAPESDPQDRPYDVAWMVMDSSDAAADFGWIIESPLCDILRGIACHAEQNPNWLERSGL
;
A
#
# COMPACT_ATOMS: atom_id res chain seq x y z
N MET A 1 -3.94 14.85 -20.97
CA MET A 1 -3.73 13.48 -20.48
C MET A 1 -4.95 13.03 -19.68
N ARG A 2 -5.34 11.77 -19.80
CA ARG A 2 -6.47 11.15 -19.09
C ARG A 2 -5.98 9.94 -18.32
N ILE A 3 -6.36 9.83 -17.05
CA ILE A 3 -5.98 8.71 -16.18
C ILE A 3 -7.24 8.09 -15.60
N LEU A 4 -7.34 6.75 -15.65
CA LEU A 4 -8.33 5.99 -14.91
C LEU A 4 -7.69 5.45 -13.62
N ILE A 5 -8.35 5.63 -12.47
CA ILE A 5 -7.91 5.08 -11.19
C ILE A 5 -8.97 4.09 -10.71
N THR A 6 -8.60 2.82 -10.53
CA THR A 6 -9.45 1.83 -9.88
C THR A 6 -9.30 1.93 -8.37
N GLY A 7 -10.37 1.62 -7.60
CA GLY A 7 -10.33 1.83 -6.15
C GLY A 7 -10.17 3.30 -5.75
N ALA A 8 -10.72 4.21 -6.58
CA ALA A 8 -10.51 5.65 -6.46
C ALA A 8 -10.98 6.25 -5.13
N CYS A 9 -12.00 5.66 -4.49
CA CYS A 9 -12.49 6.10 -3.18
C CYS A 9 -11.74 5.47 -2.00
N GLY A 10 -10.83 4.50 -2.25
CA GLY A 10 -9.93 3.98 -1.25
C GLY A 10 -8.93 5.04 -0.77
N PHE A 11 -8.23 4.75 0.33
CA PHE A 11 -7.23 5.67 0.89
C PHE A 11 -6.14 6.05 -0.13
N VAL A 12 -5.51 5.05 -0.77
CA VAL A 12 -4.43 5.30 -1.74
C VAL A 12 -4.98 5.94 -3.01
N GLY A 13 -6.03 5.38 -3.60
CA GLY A 13 -6.61 5.87 -4.84
C GLY A 13 -7.04 7.34 -4.75
N SER A 14 -7.69 7.73 -3.64
CA SER A 14 -8.14 9.12 -3.46
C SER A 14 -6.99 10.09 -3.24
N ALA A 15 -5.97 9.71 -2.47
CA ALA A 15 -4.81 10.55 -2.22
C ALA A 15 -3.90 10.68 -3.46
N VAL A 16 -3.74 9.61 -4.24
CA VAL A 16 -3.03 9.63 -5.53
C VAL A 16 -3.77 10.53 -6.53
N ALA A 17 -5.10 10.41 -6.64
CA ALA A 17 -5.90 11.28 -7.51
C ALA A 17 -5.68 12.76 -7.18
N GLU A 18 -5.77 13.13 -5.90
CA GLU A 18 -5.54 14.50 -5.42
C GLU A 18 -4.14 15.00 -5.75
N SER A 19 -3.12 14.21 -5.44
CA SER A 19 -1.73 14.59 -5.68
C SER A 19 -1.40 14.73 -7.18
N LEU A 20 -1.92 13.85 -8.03
CA LEU A 20 -1.70 13.94 -9.47
C LEU A 20 -2.40 15.14 -10.10
N LEU A 21 -3.62 15.48 -9.65
CA LEU A 21 -4.32 16.70 -10.10
C LEU A 21 -3.56 17.98 -9.75
N GLN A 22 -2.82 17.99 -8.64
CA GLN A 22 -1.96 19.11 -8.26
C GLN A 22 -0.65 19.18 -9.05
N ARG A 23 -0.13 18.03 -9.49
CA ARG A 23 1.19 17.90 -10.16
C ARG A 23 1.10 18.07 -11.67
N ILE A 24 -0.01 17.68 -12.28
CA ILE A 24 -0.15 17.57 -13.73
C ILE A 24 -1.22 18.54 -14.21
N GLU A 25 -0.80 19.61 -14.85
CA GLU A 25 -1.70 20.61 -15.43
C GLU A 25 -2.57 19.99 -16.54
N GLY A 26 -3.86 20.29 -16.53
CA GLY A 26 -4.80 19.79 -17.53
C GLY A 26 -5.10 18.30 -17.46
N LEU A 27 -4.75 17.63 -16.33
CA LEU A 27 -5.06 16.23 -16.11
C LEU A 27 -6.57 16.02 -15.95
N ALA A 28 -7.15 15.07 -16.70
CA ALA A 28 -8.49 14.56 -16.47
C ALA A 28 -8.42 13.19 -15.76
N VAL A 29 -8.96 13.12 -14.55
CA VAL A 29 -9.01 11.88 -13.76
C VAL A 29 -10.41 11.28 -13.81
N TYR A 30 -10.48 10.01 -14.14
CA TYR A 30 -11.65 9.14 -14.01
C TYR A 30 -11.41 8.18 -12.87
N GLY A 31 -12.38 8.00 -12.00
CA GLY A 31 -12.26 7.10 -10.85
C GLY A 31 -13.40 6.09 -10.84
N ILE A 32 -13.08 4.79 -10.81
CA ILE A 32 -14.06 3.72 -10.62
C ILE A 32 -13.90 3.09 -9.24
N ASP A 33 -15.02 2.91 -8.52
CA ASP A 33 -15.05 2.29 -7.20
C ASP A 33 -16.43 1.72 -6.91
N ASN A 34 -16.49 0.56 -6.26
CA ASN A 34 -17.74 -0.10 -5.86
C ASN A 34 -18.20 0.31 -4.45
N LEU A 35 -17.41 1.13 -3.73
CA LEU A 35 -17.67 1.61 -2.38
C LEU A 35 -17.85 0.49 -1.34
N GLN A 36 -17.28 -0.69 -1.58
CA GLN A 36 -17.40 -1.84 -0.68
C GLN A 36 -16.57 -1.69 0.61
N ARG A 37 -15.46 -0.93 0.54
CA ARG A 37 -14.63 -0.66 1.71
C ARG A 37 -15.37 0.31 2.65
N PRO A 38 -15.64 -0.04 3.93
CA PRO A 38 -16.24 0.89 4.89
C PRO A 38 -15.47 2.20 4.96
N GLY A 39 -16.18 3.31 4.89
CA GLY A 39 -15.63 4.67 4.90
C GLY A 39 -15.22 5.22 3.53
N SER A 40 -15.03 4.38 2.50
CA SER A 40 -14.63 4.85 1.17
C SER A 40 -15.65 5.80 0.53
N GLU A 41 -16.94 5.64 0.85
CA GLU A 41 -18.02 6.52 0.39
C GLU A 41 -17.81 7.99 0.79
N LEU A 42 -17.06 8.24 1.87
CA LEU A 42 -16.73 9.60 2.34
C LEU A 42 -15.83 10.35 1.35
N ASN A 43 -14.97 9.64 0.63
CA ASN A 43 -14.08 10.23 -0.36
C ASN A 43 -14.79 10.62 -1.66
N ARG A 44 -15.98 10.06 -1.94
CA ARG A 44 -16.73 10.32 -3.18
C ARG A 44 -17.05 11.80 -3.41
N ALA A 45 -17.54 12.48 -2.37
CA ALA A 45 -17.89 13.91 -2.48
C ALA A 45 -16.63 14.75 -2.70
N ARG A 46 -15.57 14.49 -1.95
CA ARG A 46 -14.28 15.19 -2.07
C ARG A 46 -13.67 15.02 -3.46
N LEU A 47 -13.65 13.80 -4.00
CA LEU A 47 -13.14 13.51 -5.34
C LEU A 47 -13.90 14.30 -6.42
N ARG A 48 -15.23 14.36 -6.35
CA ARG A 48 -16.05 15.15 -7.27
C ARG A 48 -15.76 16.65 -7.17
N GLN A 49 -15.59 17.18 -5.96
CA GLN A 49 -15.24 18.60 -5.76
C GLN A 49 -13.87 18.96 -6.36
N MET A 50 -12.92 18.00 -6.37
CA MET A 50 -11.62 18.16 -7.01
C MET A 50 -11.65 18.00 -8.54
N GLY A 51 -12.80 17.69 -9.13
CA GLY A 51 -12.94 17.53 -10.59
C GLY A 51 -12.71 16.09 -11.08
N VAL A 52 -12.64 15.08 -10.19
CA VAL A 52 -12.58 13.68 -10.60
C VAL A 52 -13.94 13.24 -11.15
N ASN A 53 -13.94 12.67 -12.35
CA ASN A 53 -15.09 12.04 -12.96
C ASN A 53 -15.33 10.68 -12.30
N PHE A 54 -16.10 10.66 -11.21
CA PHE A 54 -16.36 9.46 -10.45
C PHE A 54 -17.45 8.60 -11.06
N ILE A 55 -17.16 7.31 -11.24
CA ILE A 55 -18.03 6.27 -11.76
C ILE A 55 -18.22 5.22 -10.66
N HIS A 56 -19.48 4.94 -10.29
CA HIS A 56 -19.78 3.82 -9.42
C HIS A 56 -19.79 2.55 -10.25
N GLY A 57 -18.88 1.62 -9.97
CA GLY A 57 -18.74 0.37 -10.70
C GLY A 57 -17.81 -0.60 -10.02
N ASP A 58 -17.88 -1.85 -10.41
CA ASP A 58 -17.09 -2.94 -9.85
C ASP A 58 -16.11 -3.49 -10.90
N ILE A 59 -14.82 -3.43 -10.62
CA ILE A 59 -13.79 -3.91 -11.56
C ILE A 59 -13.90 -5.41 -11.86
N ARG A 60 -14.66 -6.19 -11.09
CA ARG A 60 -14.98 -7.59 -11.37
C ARG A 60 -15.99 -7.76 -12.51
N ALA A 61 -16.79 -6.74 -12.78
CA ALA A 61 -17.80 -6.75 -13.82
C ALA A 61 -17.24 -6.17 -15.13
N ALA A 62 -17.04 -7.01 -16.14
CA ALA A 62 -16.54 -6.56 -17.45
C ALA A 62 -17.46 -5.50 -18.09
N SER A 63 -18.77 -5.56 -17.79
CA SER A 63 -19.76 -4.56 -18.23
C SER A 63 -19.43 -3.14 -17.78
N ASP A 64 -18.85 -2.99 -16.58
CA ASP A 64 -18.58 -1.68 -15.99
C ASP A 64 -17.41 -0.96 -16.66
N PHE A 65 -16.64 -1.70 -17.50
CA PHE A 65 -15.58 -1.15 -18.35
C PHE A 65 -16.05 -0.77 -19.76
N GLN A 66 -17.29 -1.10 -20.16
CA GLN A 66 -17.75 -0.88 -21.53
C GLN A 66 -17.91 0.60 -21.87
N ASP A 67 -18.48 1.35 -20.94
CA ASP A 67 -18.80 2.78 -21.12
C ASP A 67 -17.73 3.72 -20.54
N LEU A 68 -16.61 3.17 -20.05
CA LEU A 68 -15.51 4.00 -19.58
C LEU A 68 -14.85 4.70 -20.76
N PRO A 69 -14.52 6.01 -20.64
CA PRO A 69 -13.82 6.73 -21.69
C PRO A 69 -12.41 6.19 -21.88
N ALA A 70 -11.90 6.26 -23.09
CA ALA A 70 -10.50 5.97 -23.37
C ALA A 70 -9.58 6.85 -22.52
N THR A 71 -8.56 6.25 -21.91
CA THR A 71 -7.56 6.93 -21.09
C THR A 71 -6.16 6.61 -21.60
N ASP A 72 -5.21 7.48 -21.25
CA ASP A 72 -3.81 7.28 -21.62
C ASP A 72 -3.12 6.31 -20.64
N TRP A 73 -3.56 6.31 -19.38
CA TRP A 73 -3.02 5.46 -18.31
C TRP A 73 -4.13 4.95 -17.38
N VAL A 74 -3.87 3.78 -16.82
CA VAL A 74 -4.65 3.20 -15.71
C VAL A 74 -3.75 3.05 -14.49
N ILE A 75 -4.21 3.51 -13.33
CA ILE A 75 -3.61 3.22 -12.03
C ILE A 75 -4.50 2.21 -11.33
N ASP A 76 -4.02 0.97 -11.16
CA ASP A 76 -4.76 -0.08 -10.48
C ASP A 76 -4.46 -0.07 -8.98
N ALA A 77 -5.31 0.66 -8.22
CA ALA A 77 -5.25 0.77 -6.77
C ALA A 77 -6.36 -0.01 -6.05
N ALA A 78 -7.22 -0.73 -6.79
CA ALA A 78 -8.26 -1.55 -6.22
C ALA A 78 -7.71 -2.88 -5.73
N ALA A 79 -7.92 -3.21 -4.45
CA ALA A 79 -7.58 -4.51 -3.89
C ALA A 79 -8.32 -4.78 -2.56
N ASN A 80 -8.59 -6.05 -2.28
CA ASN A 80 -8.73 -6.52 -0.91
C ASN A 80 -7.32 -6.75 -0.34
N SER A 81 -6.82 -5.80 0.45
CA SER A 81 -5.44 -5.76 0.95
C SER A 81 -5.23 -6.45 2.30
N SER A 82 -6.23 -7.21 2.79
CA SER A 82 -6.10 -7.97 4.02
C SER A 82 -5.24 -9.22 3.83
N VAL A 83 -4.12 -9.31 4.56
CA VAL A 83 -3.20 -10.47 4.54
C VAL A 83 -3.89 -11.73 5.08
N LEU A 84 -4.90 -11.58 5.93
CA LEU A 84 -5.66 -12.67 6.54
C LEU A 84 -6.94 -13.03 5.75
N ALA A 85 -7.23 -12.30 4.67
CA ALA A 85 -8.40 -12.61 3.83
C ALA A 85 -8.32 -14.05 3.28
N GLY A 86 -9.41 -14.78 3.44
CA GLY A 86 -9.51 -16.16 2.98
C GLY A 86 -8.85 -17.21 3.89
N VAL A 87 -8.21 -16.80 5.01
CA VAL A 87 -7.54 -17.72 5.96
C VAL A 87 -8.28 -17.77 7.28
N ARG A 88 -8.84 -16.68 7.75
CA ARG A 88 -9.75 -16.62 8.91
C ARG A 88 -11.17 -16.44 8.40
N GLY A 89 -12.13 -17.17 8.90
CA GLY A 89 -13.50 -17.37 8.43
C GLY A 89 -14.36 -16.17 7.98
N ASP A 90 -13.82 -14.96 8.00
CA ASP A 90 -14.53 -13.70 7.72
C ASP A 90 -14.64 -13.36 6.22
N ALA A 91 -13.83 -14.01 5.37
CA ALA A 91 -13.86 -13.81 3.92
C ALA A 91 -13.49 -15.10 3.18
N SER A 92 -14.19 -15.38 2.08
CA SER A 92 -13.87 -16.51 1.21
C SER A 92 -12.53 -16.27 0.48
N SER A 93 -11.68 -17.31 0.41
CA SER A 93 -10.47 -17.28 -0.43
C SER A 93 -10.83 -17.03 -1.91
N ARG A 94 -11.94 -17.60 -2.40
CA ARG A 94 -12.46 -17.32 -3.74
C ARG A 94 -12.72 -15.83 -3.95
N GLN A 95 -13.36 -15.16 -2.99
CA GLN A 95 -13.63 -13.72 -3.06
C GLN A 95 -12.33 -12.91 -3.14
N LEU A 96 -11.28 -13.31 -2.42
CA LEU A 96 -9.97 -12.68 -2.51
C LEU A 96 -9.39 -12.78 -3.94
N PHE A 97 -9.46 -13.96 -4.56
CA PHE A 97 -9.00 -14.15 -5.94
C PHE A 97 -9.83 -13.36 -6.95
N GLU A 98 -11.15 -13.33 -6.78
CA GLU A 98 -12.06 -12.55 -7.63
C GLU A 98 -11.74 -11.03 -7.57
N HIS A 99 -11.44 -10.51 -6.36
CA HIS A 99 -11.15 -9.09 -6.15
C HIS A 99 -9.76 -8.68 -6.62
N ASN A 100 -8.73 -9.53 -6.47
CA ASN A 100 -7.36 -9.10 -6.67
C ASN A 100 -6.73 -9.62 -7.96
N LEU A 101 -7.18 -10.77 -8.47
CA LEU A 101 -6.56 -11.41 -9.63
C LEU A 101 -7.52 -11.46 -10.83
N ALA A 102 -8.72 -12.01 -10.66
CA ALA A 102 -9.66 -12.14 -11.77
C ALA A 102 -10.11 -10.75 -12.28
N SER A 103 -10.32 -9.79 -11.39
CA SER A 103 -10.68 -8.42 -11.75
C SER A 103 -9.61 -7.71 -12.58
N LEU A 104 -8.32 -8.03 -12.36
CA LEU A 104 -7.22 -7.45 -13.12
C LEU A 104 -7.36 -7.74 -14.62
N VAL A 105 -7.93 -8.88 -15.00
CA VAL A 105 -8.13 -9.21 -16.42
C VAL A 105 -9.00 -8.15 -17.11
N ASN A 106 -10.05 -7.64 -16.46
CA ASN A 106 -10.89 -6.58 -17.01
C ASN A 106 -10.10 -5.26 -17.17
N VAL A 107 -9.23 -4.93 -16.22
CA VAL A 107 -8.32 -3.77 -16.32
C VAL A 107 -7.36 -3.94 -17.51
N LEU A 108 -6.76 -5.12 -17.66
CA LEU A 108 -5.83 -5.42 -18.75
C LEU A 108 -6.51 -5.42 -20.12
N GLU A 109 -7.73 -5.95 -20.23
CA GLU A 109 -8.49 -5.88 -21.49
C GLU A 109 -8.91 -4.44 -21.84
N PHE A 110 -9.14 -3.59 -20.83
CA PHE A 110 -9.34 -2.15 -21.04
C PHE A 110 -8.04 -1.50 -21.55
N CYS A 111 -6.89 -1.75 -20.91
CA CYS A 111 -5.59 -1.24 -21.36
C CYS A 111 -5.28 -1.68 -22.79
N LYS A 112 -5.46 -2.95 -23.11
CA LYS A 112 -5.30 -3.51 -24.45
C LYS A 112 -6.17 -2.82 -25.49
N ARG A 113 -7.46 -2.61 -25.19
CA ARG A 113 -8.45 -1.98 -26.08
C ARG A 113 -8.06 -0.54 -26.43
N HIS A 114 -7.57 0.22 -25.44
CA HIS A 114 -7.29 1.65 -25.57
C HIS A 114 -5.80 1.97 -25.76
N LYS A 115 -4.94 0.97 -25.73
CA LYS A 115 -3.47 1.15 -25.70
C LYS A 115 -3.02 2.01 -24.51
N ALA A 116 -3.76 1.94 -23.41
CA ALA A 116 -3.45 2.66 -22.18
C ALA A 116 -2.31 1.99 -21.43
N GLY A 117 -1.37 2.78 -20.91
CA GLY A 117 -0.36 2.26 -19.98
C GLY A 117 -0.98 1.81 -18.66
N LEU A 118 -0.31 0.89 -17.96
CA LEU A 118 -0.74 0.40 -16.64
C LEU A 118 0.31 0.70 -15.57
N LEU A 119 -0.13 1.28 -14.48
CA LEU A 119 0.58 1.39 -13.20
C LEU A 119 -0.11 0.46 -12.20
N LEU A 120 0.50 -0.71 -11.97
CA LEU A 120 -0.03 -1.73 -11.06
C LEU A 120 0.53 -1.53 -9.66
N LEU A 121 -0.31 -1.13 -8.69
CA LEU A 121 0.10 -1.08 -7.30
C LEU A 121 0.13 -2.48 -6.70
N SER A 122 1.33 -3.02 -6.56
CA SER A 122 1.63 -4.27 -5.89
C SER A 122 1.96 -4.02 -4.40
N THR A 123 2.62 -4.93 -3.74
CA THR A 123 2.78 -4.92 -2.29
C THR A 123 4.09 -5.56 -1.84
N SER A 124 4.63 -5.14 -0.71
CA SER A 124 5.71 -5.83 -0.01
C SER A 124 5.34 -7.25 0.46
N ARG A 125 4.04 -7.61 0.44
CA ARG A 125 3.57 -8.94 0.84
C ARG A 125 3.80 -10.03 -0.20
N VAL A 126 4.40 -9.70 -1.35
CA VAL A 126 4.88 -10.69 -2.34
C VAL A 126 6.16 -11.39 -1.90
N TYR A 127 6.85 -10.87 -0.90
CA TYR A 127 8.11 -11.45 -0.43
C TYR A 127 7.91 -12.68 0.47
N SER A 128 8.86 -13.62 0.37
CA SER A 128 8.89 -14.89 1.08
C SER A 128 8.92 -14.70 2.59
N ILE A 129 7.93 -15.24 3.31
CA ILE A 129 7.86 -15.17 4.77
C ILE A 129 9.03 -15.89 5.43
N PRO A 130 9.41 -17.13 5.03
CA PRO A 130 10.59 -17.79 5.59
C PRO A 130 11.88 -17.00 5.37
N ALA A 131 12.05 -16.38 4.19
CA ALA A 131 13.23 -15.58 3.92
C ALA A 131 13.26 -14.30 4.78
N LEU A 132 12.11 -13.65 5.00
CA LEU A 132 11.97 -12.50 5.90
C LEU A 132 12.23 -12.87 7.36
N THR A 133 11.76 -14.04 7.79
CA THR A 133 11.98 -14.54 9.17
C THR A 133 13.44 -14.91 9.41
N ALA A 134 14.17 -15.30 8.36
CA ALA A 134 15.59 -15.66 8.44
C ALA A 134 16.54 -14.46 8.40
N LEU A 135 16.03 -13.23 8.26
CA LEU A 135 16.87 -12.04 8.29
C LEU A 135 17.67 -11.94 9.59
N PRO A 136 18.96 -11.54 9.53
CA PRO A 136 19.75 -11.35 10.73
C PRO A 136 19.28 -10.07 11.45
N LEU A 137 18.49 -10.26 12.50
CA LEU A 137 17.94 -9.15 13.29
C LEU A 137 18.52 -9.13 14.69
N THR A 138 18.83 -7.93 15.18
CA THR A 138 19.22 -7.69 16.58
C THR A 138 18.06 -7.03 17.31
N PRO A 139 17.59 -7.62 18.44
CA PRO A 139 16.58 -6.99 19.26
C PRO A 139 17.19 -5.83 20.08
N MET A 140 16.82 -4.61 19.75
CA MET A 140 17.17 -3.41 20.50
C MET A 140 16.15 -3.15 21.63
N ALA A 141 16.30 -2.07 22.37
CA ALA A 141 15.42 -1.74 23.50
C ALA A 141 13.92 -1.69 23.07
N ASN A 142 13.63 -1.04 21.95
CA ASN A 142 12.27 -0.77 21.49
C ASN A 142 11.99 -1.13 20.03
N ARG A 143 12.91 -1.80 19.31
CA ARG A 143 12.74 -2.22 17.91
C ARG A 143 13.67 -3.39 17.56
N PHE A 144 13.35 -4.09 16.47
CA PHE A 144 14.32 -4.93 15.78
C PHE A 144 15.11 -4.09 14.78
N GLU A 145 16.41 -4.40 14.64
CA GLU A 145 17.27 -3.79 13.64
C GLU A 145 17.96 -4.84 12.78
N LEU A 146 18.16 -4.53 11.50
CA LEU A 146 18.90 -5.38 10.59
C LEU A 146 20.39 -5.35 10.96
N ASP A 147 20.97 -6.51 11.23
CA ASP A 147 22.39 -6.66 11.56
C ASP A 147 23.23 -6.75 10.28
N CYS A 148 23.67 -5.61 9.80
CA CYS A 148 24.50 -5.51 8.60
C CYS A 148 25.95 -6.03 8.81
N SER A 149 26.36 -6.40 10.03
CA SER A 149 27.65 -7.06 10.27
C SER A 149 27.65 -8.52 9.87
N ARG A 150 26.48 -9.12 9.70
CA ARG A 150 26.27 -10.49 9.25
C ARG A 150 25.97 -10.54 7.75
N PRO A 151 26.22 -11.69 7.08
CA PRO A 151 25.87 -11.85 5.68
C PRO A 151 24.37 -11.61 5.46
N LEU A 152 24.05 -10.73 4.51
CA LEU A 152 22.67 -10.44 4.11
C LEU A 152 22.24 -11.35 2.95
N SER A 153 20.96 -11.69 2.92
CA SER A 153 20.37 -12.44 1.81
C SER A 153 20.38 -11.61 0.51
N HIS A 154 20.37 -12.28 -0.64
CA HIS A 154 20.21 -11.60 -1.93
C HIS A 154 18.98 -10.70 -1.93
N GLY A 155 19.11 -9.51 -2.48
CA GLY A 155 18.03 -8.50 -2.51
C GLY A 155 17.82 -7.77 -1.18
N VAL A 156 18.74 -7.88 -0.21
CA VAL A 156 18.74 -7.10 1.05
C VAL A 156 20.01 -6.27 1.14
N SER A 157 19.88 -5.02 1.49
CA SER A 157 20.97 -4.08 1.74
C SER A 157 20.79 -3.37 3.08
N ALA A 158 21.74 -2.52 3.46
CA ALA A 158 21.57 -1.63 4.59
C ALA A 158 20.39 -0.64 4.43
N SER A 159 19.95 -0.39 3.19
CA SER A 159 18.79 0.46 2.88
C SER A 159 17.45 -0.28 3.02
N GLY A 160 17.46 -1.62 3.03
CA GLY A 160 16.23 -2.40 3.16
C GLY A 160 16.12 -3.59 2.21
N ILE A 161 14.89 -3.98 1.93
CA ILE A 161 14.50 -5.09 1.07
C ILE A 161 14.22 -4.54 -0.33
N GLY A 162 15.03 -4.93 -1.30
CA GLY A 162 14.94 -4.54 -2.70
C GLY A 162 14.07 -5.47 -3.55
N VAL A 163 13.98 -5.17 -4.83
CA VAL A 163 13.15 -5.88 -5.81
C VAL A 163 13.58 -7.34 -5.99
N GLU A 164 14.87 -7.64 -5.89
CA GLU A 164 15.46 -8.96 -6.09
C GLU A 164 15.29 -9.92 -4.90
N PHE A 165 14.68 -9.47 -3.79
CA PHE A 165 14.45 -10.34 -2.65
C PHE A 165 13.45 -11.45 -3.00
N SER A 166 13.62 -12.63 -2.39
CA SER A 166 12.85 -13.83 -2.70
C SER A 166 11.35 -13.64 -2.60
N THR A 167 10.64 -14.04 -3.65
CA THR A 167 9.17 -14.13 -3.70
C THR A 167 8.68 -15.59 -3.63
N ALA A 168 9.56 -16.53 -3.27
CA ALA A 168 9.20 -17.95 -3.15
C ALA A 168 8.17 -18.19 -2.03
N PRO A 169 7.12 -18.98 -2.27
CA PRO A 169 6.15 -19.34 -1.24
C PRO A 169 6.77 -20.05 -0.03
N PRO A 170 6.14 -19.93 1.16
CA PRO A 170 4.85 -19.27 1.44
C PRO A 170 4.94 -17.74 1.59
N ILE A 171 3.97 -17.02 0.98
CA ILE A 171 3.88 -15.55 0.97
C ILE A 171 2.51 -15.00 1.42
N SER A 172 1.57 -15.81 1.78
CA SER A 172 0.14 -15.56 1.98
C SER A 172 -0.71 -15.63 0.70
N LEU A 173 -2.01 -15.87 0.85
CA LEU A 173 -2.93 -15.86 -0.30
C LEU A 173 -3.01 -14.48 -0.96
N TYR A 174 -3.04 -13.42 -0.15
CA TYR A 174 -3.01 -12.05 -0.65
C TYR A 174 -1.73 -11.76 -1.47
N GLY A 175 -0.57 -12.09 -0.92
CA GLY A 175 0.71 -11.94 -1.63
C GLY A 175 0.73 -12.72 -2.94
N SER A 176 0.20 -13.96 -2.94
CA SER A 176 0.12 -14.80 -4.14
C SER A 176 -0.76 -14.19 -5.23
N THR A 177 -1.92 -13.58 -4.87
CA THR A 177 -2.75 -12.90 -5.87
C THR A 177 -2.02 -11.72 -6.49
N LYS A 178 -1.31 -10.92 -5.70
CA LYS A 178 -0.57 -9.75 -6.21
C LYS A 178 0.65 -10.17 -7.05
N LEU A 179 1.40 -11.19 -6.62
CA LEU A 179 2.54 -11.71 -7.41
C LEU A 179 2.09 -12.28 -8.77
N ALA A 180 0.97 -13.03 -8.79
CA ALA A 180 0.38 -13.50 -10.04
C ALA A 180 -0.10 -12.33 -10.92
N SER A 181 -0.65 -11.27 -10.31
CA SER A 181 -1.04 -10.04 -10.99
C SER A 181 0.14 -9.34 -11.65
N GLU A 182 1.31 -9.27 -10.98
CA GLU A 182 2.55 -8.72 -11.56
C GLU A 182 2.92 -9.45 -12.85
N ALA A 183 2.99 -10.79 -12.79
CA ALA A 183 3.38 -11.61 -13.94
C ALA A 183 2.41 -11.44 -15.13
N ILE A 184 1.09 -11.51 -14.87
CA ILE A 184 0.06 -11.39 -15.91
C ILE A 184 0.08 -9.98 -16.53
N ALA A 185 0.24 -8.94 -15.74
CA ALA A 185 0.28 -7.56 -16.23
C ALA A 185 1.47 -7.31 -17.14
N LEU A 186 2.65 -7.83 -16.78
CA LEU A 186 3.87 -7.71 -17.59
C LEU A 186 3.72 -8.46 -18.93
N GLU A 187 3.18 -9.69 -18.92
CA GLU A 187 2.91 -10.48 -20.14
C GLU A 187 1.90 -9.78 -21.06
N TYR A 188 0.84 -9.17 -20.49
CA TYR A 188 -0.10 -8.40 -21.30
C TYR A 188 0.54 -7.17 -21.94
N GLY A 189 1.36 -6.43 -21.18
CA GLY A 189 2.08 -5.28 -21.70
C GLY A 189 2.97 -5.64 -22.88
N GLU A 190 3.70 -6.75 -22.77
CA GLU A 190 4.56 -7.26 -23.84
C GLU A 190 3.74 -7.79 -25.03
N ALA A 191 2.76 -8.65 -24.78
CA ALA A 191 1.97 -9.29 -25.83
C ALA A 191 1.10 -8.30 -26.63
N PHE A 192 0.64 -7.23 -25.99
CA PHE A 192 -0.31 -6.28 -26.61
C PHE A 192 0.26 -4.87 -26.78
N ASP A 193 1.55 -4.67 -26.58
CA ASP A 193 2.31 -3.44 -26.83
C ASP A 193 1.72 -2.20 -26.13
N PHE A 194 1.67 -2.25 -24.79
CA PHE A 194 1.41 -1.09 -23.94
C PHE A 194 2.35 -1.08 -22.73
N PRO A 195 2.73 0.10 -22.21
CA PRO A 195 3.66 0.20 -21.08
C PRO A 195 3.01 -0.29 -19.78
N VAL A 196 3.80 -1.04 -18.99
CA VAL A 196 3.40 -1.52 -17.66
C VAL A 196 4.50 -1.19 -16.66
N TRP A 197 4.14 -0.59 -15.54
CA TRP A 197 4.97 -0.44 -14.36
C TRP A 197 4.31 -1.16 -13.18
N VAL A 198 5.10 -1.80 -12.36
CA VAL A 198 4.67 -2.51 -11.16
C VAL A 198 5.40 -1.90 -9.97
N ASP A 199 4.65 -1.38 -9.00
CA ASP A 199 5.21 -0.80 -7.79
C ASP A 199 4.87 -1.66 -6.57
N ARG A 200 5.87 -2.34 -6.00
CA ARG A 200 5.77 -3.09 -4.76
C ARG A 200 5.78 -2.13 -3.58
N CYS A 201 4.59 -1.67 -3.21
CA CYS A 201 4.43 -0.67 -2.15
C CYS A 201 4.72 -1.24 -0.77
N GLY A 202 5.46 -0.46 0.05
CA GLY A 202 5.58 -0.64 1.50
C GLY A 202 4.28 -0.30 2.23
N VAL A 203 4.36 -0.01 3.53
CA VAL A 203 3.16 0.35 4.30
C VAL A 203 2.76 1.79 3.98
N MET A 204 1.66 1.93 3.25
CA MET A 204 1.06 3.23 2.98
C MET A 204 0.48 3.82 4.26
N ALA A 205 0.78 5.07 4.57
CA ALA A 205 0.30 5.76 5.76
C ALA A 205 0.03 7.25 5.52
N GLY A 206 -1.01 7.80 6.12
CA GLY A 206 -1.39 9.21 6.00
C GLY A 206 -2.76 9.52 6.58
N ALA A 207 -3.11 10.79 6.59
CA ALA A 207 -4.41 11.27 7.01
C ALA A 207 -5.54 10.64 6.19
N GLY A 208 -6.65 10.30 6.83
CA GLY A 208 -7.80 9.68 6.15
C GLY A 208 -7.64 8.20 5.81
N GLN A 209 -6.57 7.52 6.29
CA GLN A 209 -6.46 6.08 6.13
C GLN A 209 -7.47 5.34 7.00
N PHE A 210 -8.21 4.39 6.40
CA PHE A 210 -9.15 3.52 7.10
C PHE A 210 -8.38 2.42 7.85
N GLY A 211 -8.04 2.72 9.11
CA GLY A 211 -7.22 1.84 9.96
C GLY A 211 -8.02 0.81 10.72
N THR A 212 -7.57 -0.44 10.70
CA THR A 212 -8.09 -1.56 11.51
C THR A 212 -6.91 -2.32 12.14
N PRO A 213 -7.11 -3.19 13.15
CA PRO A 213 -6.03 -3.99 13.72
C PRO A 213 -5.28 -4.85 12.68
N GLY A 214 -5.92 -5.15 11.55
CA GLY A 214 -5.37 -5.95 10.46
C GLY A 214 -4.73 -5.15 9.34
N GLN A 215 -5.01 -3.85 9.24
CA GLN A 215 -4.63 -3.03 8.09
C GLN A 215 -4.56 -1.56 8.47
N GLY A 216 -3.56 -0.83 7.91
CA GLY A 216 -3.39 0.59 8.20
C GLY A 216 -2.95 0.87 9.63
N ILE A 217 -1.92 0.15 10.07
CA ILE A 217 -1.47 0.10 11.47
C ILE A 217 -1.19 1.48 12.08
N PHE A 218 -0.58 2.40 11.32
CA PHE A 218 -0.26 3.74 11.82
C PHE A 218 -1.55 4.52 12.15
N SER A 219 -2.51 4.53 11.23
CA SER A 219 -3.80 5.20 11.44
C SER A 219 -4.61 4.55 12.56
N TYR A 220 -4.69 3.20 12.55
CA TYR A 220 -5.37 2.47 13.61
C TYR A 220 -4.78 2.81 14.98
N TRP A 221 -3.45 2.70 15.12
CA TRP A 221 -2.76 2.86 16.40
C TRP A 221 -2.95 4.25 16.98
N ILE A 222 -2.77 5.30 16.19
CA ILE A 222 -2.94 6.70 16.60
C ILE A 222 -4.40 6.98 17.02
N ASN A 223 -5.38 6.53 16.21
CA ASN A 223 -6.79 6.70 16.54
C ASN A 223 -7.19 5.92 17.81
N ALA A 224 -6.77 4.66 17.94
CA ALA A 224 -7.07 3.83 19.11
C ALA A 224 -6.43 4.39 20.37
N HIS A 225 -5.17 4.84 20.30
CA HIS A 225 -4.47 5.48 21.42
C HIS A 225 -5.19 6.77 21.87
N LEU A 226 -5.49 7.67 20.94
CA LEU A 226 -6.21 8.93 21.23
C LEU A 226 -7.59 8.68 21.87
N ARG A 227 -8.29 7.61 21.45
CA ARG A 227 -9.62 7.23 21.95
C ARG A 227 -9.60 6.28 23.16
N ARG A 228 -8.39 5.97 23.69
CA ARG A 228 -8.23 5.05 24.84
C ARG A 228 -8.87 3.68 24.59
N ARG A 229 -8.89 3.23 23.32
CA ARG A 229 -9.35 1.89 22.94
C ARG A 229 -8.33 0.83 23.36
N PRO A 230 -8.75 -0.39 23.72
CA PRO A 230 -7.82 -1.48 23.98
C PRO A 230 -6.90 -1.72 22.77
N MET A 231 -5.60 -1.80 23.02
CA MET A 231 -4.57 -2.10 22.02
C MET A 231 -3.71 -3.26 22.50
N ARG A 232 -3.13 -4.01 21.57
CA ARG A 232 -2.26 -5.15 21.90
C ARG A 232 -1.03 -5.19 21.04
N TYR A 233 0.11 -5.47 21.64
CA TYR A 233 1.29 -5.92 20.95
C TYR A 233 1.16 -7.43 20.72
N ILE A 234 0.86 -7.86 19.51
CA ILE A 234 0.63 -9.26 19.16
C ILE A 234 1.90 -9.83 18.52
N GLY A 235 2.32 -11.02 18.96
CA GLY A 235 3.52 -11.70 18.49
C GLY A 235 4.83 -11.08 19.01
N PHE A 236 5.95 -11.68 18.67
CA PHE A 236 7.29 -11.21 19.05
C PHE A 236 7.40 -10.90 20.54
N ASP A 237 7.02 -11.88 21.37
CA ASP A 237 6.96 -11.80 22.83
C ASP A 237 6.07 -10.66 23.38
N GLY A 238 5.13 -10.18 22.58
CA GLY A 238 4.22 -9.10 22.98
C GLY A 238 4.92 -7.78 23.27
N THR A 239 6.05 -7.51 22.61
CA THR A 239 6.93 -6.35 22.90
C THR A 239 6.71 -5.15 21.99
N GLY A 240 5.98 -5.30 20.88
CA GLY A 240 5.77 -4.24 19.90
C GLY A 240 7.01 -3.82 19.12
N LYS A 241 8.08 -4.65 19.11
CA LYS A 241 9.38 -4.34 18.46
C LYS A 241 9.39 -4.52 16.94
N GLN A 242 8.34 -5.07 16.35
CA GLN A 242 8.24 -5.26 14.89
C GLN A 242 8.26 -3.93 14.15
N VAL A 243 9.10 -3.85 13.09
CA VAL A 243 9.40 -2.61 12.36
C VAL A 243 8.72 -2.60 10.99
N ARG A 244 8.16 -1.47 10.63
CA ARG A 244 7.63 -1.13 9.30
C ARG A 244 8.07 0.26 8.90
N ASP A 245 8.27 0.46 7.61
CA ASP A 245 8.43 1.79 7.02
C ASP A 245 7.10 2.35 6.54
N ALA A 246 6.93 3.66 6.63
CA ALA A 246 5.74 4.37 6.21
C ALA A 246 6.00 5.18 4.94
N LEU A 247 5.19 4.97 3.90
CA LEU A 247 5.19 5.76 2.67
C LEU A 247 3.92 6.61 2.58
N HIS A 248 4.06 7.91 2.37
CA HIS A 248 2.92 8.78 2.12
C HIS A 248 2.40 8.60 0.68
N PRO A 249 1.07 8.54 0.44
CA PRO A 249 0.53 8.39 -0.92
C PRO A 249 0.91 9.51 -1.88
N GLY A 250 1.22 10.71 -1.37
CA GLY A 250 1.74 11.82 -2.17
C GLY A 250 3.12 11.53 -2.77
N ASP A 251 3.98 10.84 -2.03
CA ASP A 251 5.29 10.41 -2.51
C ASP A 251 5.14 9.30 -3.56
N LEU A 252 4.21 8.37 -3.35
CA LEU A 252 3.86 7.39 -4.38
C LEU A 252 3.37 8.09 -5.65
N ALA A 253 2.47 9.06 -5.55
CA ALA A 253 1.97 9.80 -6.72
C ALA A 253 3.10 10.52 -7.48
N ALA A 254 4.13 11.00 -6.77
CA ALA A 254 5.32 11.58 -7.40
C ALA A 254 6.11 10.55 -8.22
N LEU A 255 6.22 9.30 -7.75
CA LEU A 255 6.82 8.20 -8.52
C LEU A 255 5.98 7.89 -9.76
N LEU A 256 4.66 7.72 -9.59
CA LEU A 256 3.75 7.42 -10.69
C LEU A 256 3.78 8.50 -11.79
N ASP A 257 3.84 9.80 -11.43
CA ASP A 257 3.99 10.89 -12.41
C ASP A 257 5.28 10.75 -13.23
N ARG A 258 6.40 10.38 -12.58
CA ARG A 258 7.68 10.18 -13.27
C ARG A 258 7.66 8.96 -14.19
N GLN A 259 7.03 7.87 -13.77
CA GLN A 259 6.84 6.66 -14.58
C GLN A 259 5.96 6.94 -15.81
N ILE A 260 4.87 7.68 -15.65
CA ILE A 260 3.99 8.12 -16.75
C ILE A 260 4.75 8.92 -17.82
N ARG A 261 5.69 9.76 -17.41
CA ARG A 261 6.50 10.60 -18.32
C ARG A 261 7.69 9.87 -18.94
N THR A 262 7.97 8.63 -18.50
CA THR A 262 9.11 7.88 -18.97
C THR A 262 8.75 7.04 -20.20
N GLU A 263 9.32 7.37 -21.35
CA GLU A 263 9.09 6.64 -22.63
C GLU A 263 9.86 5.30 -22.71
N ARG A 264 10.25 4.72 -21.58
CA ARG A 264 11.09 3.51 -21.54
C ARG A 264 10.29 2.27 -21.92
N ARG A 265 10.68 1.66 -23.02
CA ARG A 265 10.18 0.36 -23.49
C ARG A 265 11.29 -0.69 -23.33
N GLY A 266 11.27 -1.45 -22.27
CA GLY A 266 12.30 -2.48 -21.97
C GLY A 266 13.07 -2.20 -20.67
N GLY A 267 13.84 -3.18 -20.19
CA GLY A 267 14.54 -3.13 -18.90
C GLY A 267 13.64 -3.41 -17.69
N GLN A 268 14.05 -2.93 -16.52
CA GLN A 268 13.32 -3.13 -15.27
C GLN A 268 11.93 -2.50 -15.32
N ARG A 269 10.93 -3.25 -14.89
CA ARG A 269 9.51 -2.85 -14.87
C ARG A 269 8.91 -2.96 -13.48
N VAL A 270 9.55 -3.66 -12.56
CA VAL A 270 9.11 -3.85 -11.19
C VAL A 270 10.01 -3.03 -10.28
N TYR A 271 9.41 -2.18 -9.46
CA TYR A 271 10.11 -1.30 -8.53
C TYR A 271 9.57 -1.47 -7.12
N VAL A 272 10.39 -1.12 -6.14
CA VAL A 272 9.97 -0.98 -4.76
C VAL A 272 9.63 0.48 -4.48
N ALA A 273 8.48 0.70 -3.86
CA ALA A 273 8.05 2.00 -3.38
C ALA A 273 7.76 1.93 -1.87
N GLY A 274 8.74 2.29 -1.06
CA GLY A 274 8.65 2.26 0.40
C GLY A 274 9.15 3.53 1.06
N GLY A 275 8.92 3.67 2.36
CA GLY A 275 9.38 4.82 3.15
C GLY A 275 10.86 4.76 3.51
N GLY A 276 11.51 3.62 3.33
CA GLY A 276 12.92 3.41 3.65
C GLY A 276 13.24 3.48 5.15
N THR A 277 14.52 3.39 5.46
CA THR A 277 15.01 3.39 6.85
C THR A 277 14.68 4.68 7.60
N GLN A 278 14.62 5.82 6.93
CA GLN A 278 14.29 7.11 7.50
C GLN A 278 12.82 7.22 7.99
N ASN A 279 11.94 6.47 7.38
CA ASN A 279 10.52 6.43 7.75
C ASN A 279 10.13 5.13 8.45
N ALA A 280 11.12 4.36 8.95
CA ALA A 280 10.91 3.10 9.62
C ALA A 280 10.78 3.26 11.14
N MET A 281 9.74 2.66 11.73
CA MET A 281 9.55 2.61 13.17
C MET A 281 8.86 1.32 13.63
N SER A 282 9.03 1.00 14.91
CA SER A 282 8.31 -0.10 15.56
C SER A 282 6.97 0.36 16.17
N LEU A 283 6.11 -0.60 16.53
CA LEU A 283 4.90 -0.28 17.30
C LEU A 283 5.22 0.30 18.68
N ALA A 284 6.29 -0.16 19.34
CA ALA A 284 6.72 0.40 20.61
C ALA A 284 7.14 1.87 20.47
N GLN A 285 7.86 2.21 19.40
CA GLN A 285 8.22 3.61 19.09
C GLN A 285 6.99 4.44 18.74
N LEU A 286 6.03 3.90 18.01
CA LEU A 286 4.76 4.57 17.69
C LEU A 286 3.94 4.82 18.96
N THR A 287 3.91 3.88 19.89
CA THR A 287 3.27 4.08 21.22
C THR A 287 3.94 5.22 21.97
N ALA A 288 5.27 5.23 22.06
CA ALA A 288 5.99 6.29 22.75
C ALA A 288 5.73 7.68 22.12
N TRP A 289 5.62 7.74 20.78
CA TRP A 289 5.23 8.97 20.07
C TRP A 289 3.80 9.41 20.46
N CYS A 290 2.85 8.46 20.51
CA CYS A 290 1.48 8.72 20.92
C CYS A 290 1.39 9.16 22.39
N ASP A 291 2.15 8.52 23.30
CA ASP A 291 2.24 8.89 24.71
C ASP A 291 2.71 10.34 24.89
N GLY A 292 3.71 10.75 24.12
CA GLY A 292 4.22 12.12 24.12
C GLY A 292 3.20 13.15 23.64
N ARG A 293 2.29 12.77 22.73
CA ARG A 293 1.28 13.68 22.16
C ARG A 293 -0.05 13.68 22.92
N PHE A 294 -0.53 12.52 23.36
CA PHE A 294 -1.89 12.33 23.88
C PHE A 294 -1.92 11.90 25.36
N GLY A 295 -0.75 11.72 25.96
CA GLY A 295 -0.59 11.15 27.29
C GLY A 295 -0.59 9.61 27.28
N PRO A 296 -0.07 8.98 28.36
CA PRO A 296 0.19 7.54 28.43
C PRO A 296 -1.05 6.66 28.20
N HIS A 297 -0.90 5.61 27.40
CA HIS A 297 -1.90 4.57 27.19
C HIS A 297 -1.21 3.27 26.77
N ALA A 298 -0.95 2.39 27.74
CA ALA A 298 -0.17 1.18 27.54
C ALA A 298 -0.97 0.09 26.80
N PRO A 299 -0.43 -0.46 25.69
CA PRO A 299 -0.99 -1.65 25.06
C PRO A 299 -0.79 -2.90 25.94
N GLU A 300 -1.71 -3.87 25.86
CA GLU A 300 -1.54 -5.19 26.43
C GLU A 300 -0.48 -5.99 25.67
N SER A 301 0.27 -6.84 26.38
CA SER A 301 1.19 -7.80 25.78
C SER A 301 0.42 -9.06 25.38
N ASP A 302 0.55 -9.49 24.12
CA ASP A 302 0.01 -10.73 23.60
C ASP A 302 1.14 -11.49 22.84
N PRO A 303 1.80 -12.44 23.49
CA PRO A 303 2.93 -13.14 22.90
C PRO A 303 2.54 -14.17 21.81
N GLN A 304 1.24 -14.40 21.57
CA GLN A 304 0.79 -15.35 20.56
C GLN A 304 1.20 -14.90 19.15
N ASP A 305 1.76 -15.82 18.38
CA ASP A 305 2.17 -15.55 17.02
C ASP A 305 0.97 -15.20 16.14
N ARG A 306 1.15 -14.13 15.36
CA ARG A 306 0.19 -13.73 14.33
C ARG A 306 0.57 -14.36 13.00
N PRO A 307 -0.34 -15.07 12.32
CA PRO A 307 -0.05 -15.63 11.00
C PRO A 307 0.46 -14.56 10.02
N TYR A 308 1.50 -14.93 9.27
CA TYR A 308 2.11 -14.09 8.22
C TYR A 308 2.73 -12.77 8.71
N ASP A 309 2.92 -12.61 10.02
CA ASP A 309 3.64 -11.44 10.54
C ASP A 309 5.16 -11.66 10.45
N VAL A 310 5.89 -10.55 10.34
CA VAL A 310 7.35 -10.53 10.21
C VAL A 310 7.92 -9.47 11.14
N ALA A 311 9.09 -9.75 11.72
CA ALA A 311 9.72 -8.87 12.69
C ALA A 311 10.19 -7.54 12.07
N TRP A 312 10.61 -7.57 10.80
CA TRP A 312 11.17 -6.42 10.14
C TRP A 312 10.79 -6.40 8.65
N MET A 313 10.30 -5.26 8.18
CA MET A 313 9.95 -5.01 6.79
C MET A 313 10.20 -3.52 6.53
N VAL A 314 11.35 -3.21 5.95
CA VAL A 314 11.74 -1.87 5.49
C VAL A 314 12.17 -2.01 4.04
N MET A 315 11.65 -1.18 3.18
CA MET A 315 11.76 -1.32 1.73
C MET A 315 12.91 -0.47 1.19
N ASP A 316 13.73 -1.04 0.30
CA ASP A 316 14.79 -0.33 -0.40
C ASP A 316 14.28 0.16 -1.77
N SER A 317 14.08 1.45 -1.89
CA SER A 317 13.60 2.10 -3.11
C SER A 317 14.72 2.71 -3.96
N SER A 318 15.95 2.26 -3.78
CA SER A 318 17.13 2.81 -4.47
C SER A 318 17.03 2.73 -5.99
N ASP A 319 16.44 1.65 -6.52
CA ASP A 319 16.23 1.48 -7.97
C ASP A 319 15.27 2.54 -8.53
N ALA A 320 14.17 2.81 -7.80
CA ALA A 320 13.22 3.86 -8.20
C ALA A 320 13.86 5.25 -8.12
N ALA A 321 14.70 5.48 -7.12
CA ALA A 321 15.46 6.72 -6.99
C ALA A 321 16.46 6.89 -8.16
N ALA A 322 17.20 5.84 -8.52
CA ALA A 322 18.19 5.87 -9.59
C ALA A 322 17.56 6.06 -10.98
N ASP A 323 16.50 5.31 -11.28
CA ASP A 323 15.91 5.29 -12.63
C ASP A 323 14.98 6.50 -12.89
N PHE A 324 14.28 6.98 -11.87
CA PHE A 324 13.30 8.07 -12.02
C PHE A 324 13.71 9.36 -11.30
N GLY A 325 14.85 9.40 -10.60
CA GLY A 325 15.22 10.53 -9.75
C GLY A 325 14.20 10.78 -8.62
N TRP A 326 13.44 9.73 -8.24
CA TRP A 326 12.41 9.83 -7.21
C TRP A 326 13.02 9.93 -5.80
N ILE A 327 12.46 10.79 -4.98
CA ILE A 327 12.83 10.97 -3.59
C ILE A 327 11.58 10.97 -2.70
N ILE A 328 11.75 10.53 -1.45
CA ILE A 328 10.72 10.59 -0.43
C ILE A 328 10.75 12.00 0.17
N GLU A 329 9.68 12.76 -0.02
CA GLU A 329 9.54 14.15 0.45
C GLU A 329 8.84 14.25 1.81
N SER A 330 8.05 13.22 2.18
CA SER A 330 7.25 13.21 3.40
C SER A 330 7.99 12.50 4.54
N PRO A 331 8.60 13.22 5.51
CA PRO A 331 9.25 12.57 6.65
C PRO A 331 8.20 11.94 7.58
N LEU A 332 8.60 10.87 8.28
CA LEU A 332 7.73 10.11 9.18
C LEU A 332 6.98 11.01 10.19
N CYS A 333 7.66 11.99 10.75
CA CYS A 333 7.05 12.91 11.73
C CYS A 333 5.87 13.70 11.13
N ASP A 334 5.89 14.03 9.84
CA ASP A 334 4.82 14.76 9.18
C ASP A 334 3.66 13.82 8.85
N ILE A 335 3.96 12.59 8.44
CA ILE A 335 2.96 11.53 8.25
C ILE A 335 2.18 11.31 9.56
N LEU A 336 2.88 11.11 10.66
CA LEU A 336 2.27 10.88 11.98
C LEU A 336 1.45 12.08 12.45
N ARG A 337 1.98 13.31 12.28
CA ARG A 337 1.25 14.55 12.61
C ARG A 337 -0.02 14.69 11.78
N GLY A 338 0.05 14.41 10.48
CA GLY A 338 -1.12 14.44 9.59
C GLY A 338 -2.21 13.46 10.03
N ILE A 339 -1.82 12.22 10.38
CA ILE A 339 -2.75 11.21 10.90
C ILE A 339 -3.38 11.68 12.22
N ALA A 340 -2.57 12.23 13.13
CA ALA A 340 -3.04 12.69 14.43
C ALA A 340 -4.02 13.87 14.32
N CYS A 341 -3.69 14.88 13.52
CA CYS A 341 -4.60 16.01 13.28
C CYS A 341 -5.93 15.54 12.66
N HIS A 342 -5.87 14.60 11.71
CA HIS A 342 -7.08 14.01 11.14
C HIS A 342 -7.89 13.25 12.19
N ALA A 343 -7.23 12.46 13.05
CA ALA A 343 -7.88 11.73 14.14
C ALA A 343 -8.56 12.67 15.14
N GLU A 344 -7.93 13.78 15.51
CA GLU A 344 -8.49 14.80 16.40
C GLU A 344 -9.77 15.42 15.82
N GLN A 345 -9.79 15.69 14.50
CA GLN A 345 -10.91 16.29 13.78
C GLN A 345 -12.04 15.30 13.47
N ASN A 346 -11.76 13.99 13.47
CA ASN A 346 -12.70 12.95 13.08
C ASN A 346 -12.89 11.92 14.21
N PRO A 347 -13.65 12.23 15.27
CA PRO A 347 -13.78 11.39 16.46
C PRO A 347 -14.31 9.98 16.20
N ASN A 348 -15.12 9.78 15.18
CA ASN A 348 -15.74 8.50 14.83
C ASN A 348 -15.01 7.80 13.67
N TRP A 349 -13.70 8.06 13.49
CA TRP A 349 -12.97 7.54 12.33
C TRP A 349 -12.80 6.02 12.37
N LEU A 350 -12.63 5.43 13.55
CA LEU A 350 -12.53 3.97 13.69
C LEU A 350 -13.83 3.27 13.31
N GLU A 351 -14.97 3.78 13.79
CA GLU A 351 -16.30 3.27 13.45
C GLU A 351 -16.58 3.37 11.95
N ARG A 352 -16.19 4.49 11.32
CA ARG A 352 -16.27 4.67 9.86
C ARG A 352 -15.34 3.75 9.09
N SER A 353 -14.27 3.29 9.72
CA SER A 353 -13.33 2.31 9.15
C SER A 353 -13.82 0.86 9.28
N GLY A 354 -14.97 0.64 9.94
CA GLY A 354 -15.59 -0.68 10.12
C GLY A 354 -15.22 -1.37 11.44
N LEU A 355 -14.94 -0.59 12.52
CA LEU A 355 -14.64 -1.08 13.87
C LEU A 355 -15.73 -0.74 14.87
#